data_9400be104a8eedadf36a614e48c796ac
#
_entry.id   9400be104a8eedadf36a614e48c796ac
#
_cell.length_a   1.000
_cell.length_b   1.000
_cell.length_c   1.000
_cell.angle_alpha   90.00
_cell.angle_beta   90.00
_cell.angle_gamma   90.00
#
_symmetry.space_group_name_H-M   'P 1'
#
loop_
_entity.id
_entity.type
_entity.pdbx_description
1 polymer ?
#
loop_
_entity_poly.entity_id
_entity_poly.type
_entity_poly.pdbx_seq_one_letter_code
_entity_poly.pdbx_strand_id
1 'polypeptide(L)'
;DSIGRGLYTENEIKLINNMANCYIRAERHYDAIDILKPLLHYLQTKLKNIPPNRAQIPMVAFNYARELEIVKRFDDAIEIAEYARRICIDYGVYTSLSGILMILAECYYHQGNREKSVELYHQAYYLFKIIEDEDNLAIIKTEAKKFLGLELN
;
A
#
# COMPACT_ATOMS: atom_id res chain seq x y z
N ASP A 1 -20.05 8.94 -20.92
CA ASP A 1 -19.48 9.36 -19.64
C ASP A 1 -19.54 8.25 -18.61
N SER A 2 -18.37 7.66 -18.27
CA SER A 2 -18.29 6.54 -17.32
C SER A 2 -18.68 6.95 -15.90
N ILE A 3 -18.43 8.18 -15.52
CA ILE A 3 -18.78 8.72 -14.20
C ILE A 3 -20.31 8.73 -14.05
N GLY A 4 -21.00 9.21 -15.07
CA GLY A 4 -22.46 9.24 -15.07
C GLY A 4 -23.09 7.85 -15.03
N ARG A 5 -22.42 6.84 -15.60
CA ARG A 5 -22.89 5.45 -15.60
C ARG A 5 -22.50 4.70 -14.34
N GLY A 6 -21.58 5.25 -13.55
CA GLY A 6 -21.06 4.59 -12.36
C GLY A 6 -20.23 3.33 -12.64
N LEU A 7 -19.76 3.17 -13.87
CA LEU A 7 -18.94 2.02 -14.29
C LEU A 7 -17.71 2.51 -15.05
N TYR A 8 -16.54 2.05 -14.61
CA TYR A 8 -15.26 2.34 -15.27
C TYR A 8 -14.75 1.11 -16.01
N THR A 9 -14.13 1.35 -17.18
CA THR A 9 -13.36 0.32 -17.86
C THR A 9 -12.02 0.12 -17.15
N GLU A 10 -11.35 -1.00 -17.44
CA GLU A 10 -10.01 -1.28 -16.90
C GLU A 10 -9.02 -0.16 -17.25
N ASN A 11 -9.08 0.37 -18.48
CA ASN A 11 -8.22 1.47 -18.91
C ASN A 11 -8.52 2.76 -18.17
N GLU A 12 -9.78 3.04 -17.87
CA GLU A 12 -10.16 4.21 -17.07
C GLU A 12 -9.65 4.09 -15.63
N ILE A 13 -9.70 2.90 -15.03
CA ILE A 13 -9.15 2.64 -13.70
C ILE A 13 -7.64 2.90 -13.70
N LYS A 14 -6.93 2.40 -14.70
CA LYS A 14 -5.49 2.66 -14.84
C LYS A 14 -5.18 4.13 -15.00
N LEU A 15 -5.99 4.84 -15.80
CA LEU A 15 -5.83 6.28 -16.01
C LEU A 15 -6.03 7.05 -14.70
N ILE A 16 -7.07 6.73 -13.95
CA ILE A 16 -7.34 7.39 -12.66
C ILE A 16 -6.19 7.13 -11.67
N ASN A 17 -5.69 5.90 -11.61
CA ASN A 17 -4.55 5.59 -10.75
C ASN A 17 -3.28 6.33 -11.20
N ASN A 18 -3.07 6.49 -12.51
CA ASN A 18 -1.95 7.27 -13.04
C ASN A 18 -2.08 8.75 -12.70
N MET A 19 -3.28 9.30 -12.69
CA MET A 19 -3.52 10.67 -12.23
C MET A 19 -3.12 10.83 -10.75
N ALA A 20 -3.50 9.87 -9.92
CA ALA A 20 -3.08 9.86 -8.52
C ALA A 20 -1.55 9.82 -8.40
N ASN A 21 -0.88 9.00 -9.21
CA ASN A 21 0.59 8.92 -9.25
C ASN A 21 1.23 10.25 -9.65
N CYS A 22 0.61 11.02 -10.54
CA CYS A 22 1.09 12.35 -10.89
C CYS A 22 1.03 13.29 -9.68
N TYR A 23 -0.04 13.26 -8.91
CA TYR A 23 -0.15 14.05 -7.69
C TYR A 23 0.86 13.60 -6.62
N ILE A 24 1.08 12.29 -6.47
CA ILE A 24 2.08 11.72 -5.56
C ILE A 24 3.47 12.27 -5.90
N ARG A 25 3.86 12.23 -7.17
CA ARG A 25 5.16 12.76 -7.62
C ARG A 25 5.31 14.26 -7.42
N ALA A 26 4.19 14.99 -7.49
CA ALA A 26 4.16 16.43 -7.23
C ALA A 26 4.05 16.77 -5.74
N GLU A 27 4.11 15.78 -4.86
CA GLU A 27 3.95 15.92 -3.42
C GLU A 27 2.61 16.55 -3.02
N ARG A 28 1.60 16.38 -3.86
CA ARG A 28 0.21 16.83 -3.60
C ARG A 28 -0.58 15.67 -2.99
N HIS A 29 -0.25 15.34 -1.75
CA HIS A 29 -0.73 14.12 -1.08
C HIS A 29 -2.24 14.11 -0.86
N TYR A 30 -2.83 15.24 -0.44
CA TYR A 30 -4.29 15.29 -0.24
C TYR A 30 -5.06 15.19 -1.55
N ASP A 31 -4.53 15.73 -2.64
CA ASP A 31 -5.15 15.56 -3.97
C ASP A 31 -5.10 14.10 -4.42
N ALA A 32 -3.99 13.41 -4.15
CA ALA A 32 -3.88 11.98 -4.43
C ALA A 32 -4.89 11.18 -3.60
N ILE A 33 -5.03 11.47 -2.31
CA ILE A 33 -6.00 10.82 -1.41
C ILE A 33 -7.43 11.04 -1.92
N ASP A 34 -7.76 12.24 -2.35
CA ASP A 34 -9.09 12.58 -2.87
C ASP A 34 -9.47 11.78 -4.13
N ILE A 35 -8.47 11.29 -4.87
CA ILE A 35 -8.68 10.40 -6.02
C ILE A 35 -8.70 8.94 -5.59
N LEU A 36 -7.75 8.53 -4.75
CA LEU A 36 -7.56 7.12 -4.38
C LEU A 36 -8.69 6.58 -3.50
N LYS A 37 -9.19 7.38 -2.58
CA LYS A 37 -10.26 6.96 -1.68
C LYS A 37 -11.53 6.53 -2.43
N PRO A 38 -12.13 7.38 -3.30
CA PRO A 38 -13.30 6.96 -4.05
C PRO A 38 -13.00 5.85 -5.06
N LEU A 39 -11.79 5.81 -5.63
CA LEU A 39 -11.40 4.74 -6.53
C LEU A 39 -11.39 3.39 -5.83
N LEU A 40 -10.77 3.30 -4.65
CA LEU A 40 -10.77 2.06 -3.87
C LEU A 40 -12.19 1.63 -3.51
N HIS A 41 -13.02 2.56 -3.06
CA HIS A 41 -14.41 2.28 -2.74
C HIS A 41 -15.17 1.73 -3.95
N TYR A 42 -14.95 2.31 -5.12
CA TYR A 42 -15.54 1.83 -6.38
C TYR A 42 -15.11 0.39 -6.67
N LEU A 43 -13.81 0.08 -6.56
CA LEU A 43 -13.29 -1.26 -6.81
C LEU A 43 -13.88 -2.29 -5.85
N GLN A 44 -14.05 -1.93 -4.58
CA GLN A 44 -14.61 -2.81 -3.56
C GLN A 44 -16.11 -3.09 -3.75
N THR A 45 -16.86 -2.12 -4.26
CA THR A 45 -18.32 -2.19 -4.31
C THR A 45 -18.87 -2.56 -5.68
N LYS A 46 -18.31 -1.99 -6.75
CA LYS A 46 -18.84 -2.19 -8.11
C LYS A 46 -18.21 -3.37 -8.83
N LEU A 47 -16.98 -3.72 -8.46
CA LEU A 47 -16.25 -4.83 -9.09
C LEU A 47 -16.10 -6.04 -8.15
N LYS A 48 -17.02 -6.20 -7.19
CA LYS A 48 -16.97 -7.27 -6.19
C LYS A 48 -16.99 -8.69 -6.78
N ASN A 49 -17.47 -8.86 -8.01
CA ASN A 49 -17.50 -10.15 -8.71
C ASN A 49 -16.23 -10.44 -9.49
N ILE A 50 -15.30 -9.50 -9.54
CA ILE A 50 -13.97 -9.66 -10.16
C ILE A 50 -12.98 -9.95 -9.05
N PRO A 51 -12.09 -10.96 -9.19
CA PRO A 51 -11.08 -11.22 -8.17
C PRO A 51 -10.29 -9.95 -7.85
N PRO A 52 -10.06 -9.64 -6.56
CA PRO A 52 -9.45 -8.37 -6.14
C PRO A 52 -8.11 -8.07 -6.80
N ASN A 53 -7.27 -9.08 -7.04
CA ASN A 53 -5.99 -8.90 -7.73
C ASN A 53 -6.17 -8.43 -9.18
N ARG A 54 -7.21 -8.89 -9.85
CA ARG A 54 -7.54 -8.46 -11.23
C ARG A 54 -8.23 -7.11 -11.26
N ALA A 55 -8.94 -6.74 -10.20
CA ALA A 55 -9.55 -5.44 -10.04
C ALA A 55 -8.53 -4.35 -9.64
N GLN A 56 -7.26 -4.68 -9.58
CA GLN A 56 -6.15 -3.77 -9.24
C GLN A 56 -6.22 -3.22 -7.81
N ILE A 57 -6.96 -3.88 -6.93
CA ILE A 57 -7.10 -3.45 -5.53
C ILE A 57 -5.76 -3.38 -4.80
N PRO A 58 -4.84 -4.38 -4.91
CA PRO A 58 -3.57 -4.28 -4.21
C PRO A 58 -2.77 -3.02 -4.54
N MET A 59 -2.72 -2.64 -5.81
CA MET A 59 -1.99 -1.46 -6.26
C MET A 59 -2.62 -0.16 -5.76
N VAL A 60 -3.93 -0.04 -5.90
CA VAL A 60 -4.66 1.16 -5.46
C VAL A 60 -4.61 1.29 -3.94
N ALA A 61 -4.82 0.19 -3.21
CA ALA A 61 -4.75 0.18 -1.75
C ALA A 61 -3.35 0.50 -1.24
N PHE A 62 -2.30 -0.01 -1.89
CA PHE A 62 -0.92 0.34 -1.55
C PHE A 62 -0.68 1.84 -1.67
N ASN A 63 -1.03 2.43 -2.81
CA ASN A 63 -0.86 3.85 -3.04
C ASN A 63 -1.65 4.68 -2.01
N TYR A 64 -2.88 4.29 -1.73
CA TYR A 64 -3.73 4.99 -0.77
C TYR A 64 -3.17 4.90 0.66
N ALA A 65 -2.79 3.71 1.09
CA ALA A 65 -2.20 3.51 2.42
C ALA A 65 -0.91 4.32 2.58
N ARG A 66 -0.05 4.34 1.55
CA ARG A 66 1.19 5.12 1.58
C ARG A 66 0.92 6.62 1.72
N GLU A 67 -0.05 7.14 0.99
CA GLU A 67 -0.40 8.56 1.09
C GLU A 67 -0.97 8.90 2.46
N LEU A 68 -1.82 8.03 3.02
CA LEU A 68 -2.33 8.20 4.38
C LEU A 68 -1.19 8.22 5.42
N GLU A 69 -0.21 7.36 5.26
CA GLU A 69 0.98 7.33 6.12
C GLU A 69 1.76 8.64 6.03
N ILE A 70 2.00 9.13 4.82
CA ILE A 70 2.76 10.36 4.59
C ILE A 70 2.10 11.56 5.27
N VAL A 71 0.78 11.66 5.23
CA VAL A 71 0.04 12.73 5.93
C VAL A 71 -0.22 12.39 7.40
N LYS A 72 0.41 11.34 7.92
CA LYS A 72 0.37 10.93 9.34
C LYS A 72 -1.00 10.47 9.83
N ARG A 73 -1.84 9.99 8.93
CA ARG A 73 -3.11 9.34 9.27
C ARG A 73 -2.87 7.84 9.46
N PHE A 74 -2.12 7.50 10.51
CA PHE A 74 -1.61 6.14 10.72
C PHE A 74 -2.70 5.10 10.95
N ASP A 75 -3.76 5.43 11.69
CA ASP A 75 -4.87 4.49 11.94
C ASP A 75 -5.56 4.10 10.63
N ASP A 76 -5.84 5.10 9.79
CA ASP A 76 -6.46 4.87 8.48
C ASP A 76 -5.53 4.09 7.56
N ALA A 77 -4.23 4.43 7.56
CA ALA A 77 -3.23 3.73 6.77
C ALA A 77 -3.14 2.25 7.15
N ILE A 78 -3.16 1.94 8.45
CA ILE A 78 -3.15 0.56 8.95
C ILE A 78 -4.39 -0.20 8.49
N GLU A 79 -5.57 0.40 8.59
CA GLU A 79 -6.82 -0.25 8.15
C GLU A 79 -6.75 -0.65 6.68
N ILE A 80 -6.34 0.27 5.81
CA ILE A 80 -6.24 0.02 4.37
C ILE A 80 -5.12 -1.00 4.08
N ALA A 81 -3.97 -0.86 4.74
CA ALA A 81 -2.85 -1.77 4.54
C ALA A 81 -3.15 -3.20 5.01
N GLU A 82 -3.85 -3.36 6.14
CA GLU A 82 -4.26 -4.70 6.61
C GLU A 82 -5.26 -5.35 5.66
N TYR A 83 -6.19 -4.57 5.12
CA TYR A 83 -7.10 -5.04 4.07
C TYR A 83 -6.33 -5.51 2.83
N ALA A 84 -5.40 -4.70 2.35
CA ALA A 84 -4.57 -5.03 1.19
C ALA A 84 -3.68 -6.25 1.45
N ARG A 85 -3.13 -6.35 2.66
CA ARG A 85 -2.29 -7.48 3.07
C ARG A 85 -3.04 -8.80 2.92
N ARG A 86 -4.28 -8.86 3.40
CA ARG A 86 -5.11 -10.06 3.29
C ARG A 86 -5.34 -10.47 1.85
N ILE A 87 -5.65 -9.51 0.99
CA ILE A 87 -5.85 -9.77 -0.44
C ILE A 87 -4.56 -10.28 -1.08
N CYS A 88 -3.42 -9.65 -0.78
CA CYS A 88 -2.14 -10.07 -1.35
C CYS A 88 -1.77 -11.51 -0.94
N ILE A 89 -2.05 -11.90 0.31
CA ILE A 89 -1.80 -13.26 0.79
C ILE A 89 -2.74 -14.24 0.09
N ASP A 90 -4.02 -13.94 0.05
CA ASP A 90 -5.04 -14.84 -0.49
C ASP A 90 -4.86 -15.08 -1.99
N TYR A 91 -4.34 -14.11 -2.73
CA TYR A 91 -4.18 -14.18 -4.19
C TYR A 91 -2.71 -14.25 -4.66
N GLY A 92 -1.76 -14.32 -3.74
CA GLY A 92 -0.35 -14.50 -4.08
C GLY A 92 0.31 -13.28 -4.74
N VAL A 93 -0.07 -12.07 -4.38
CA VAL A 93 0.48 -10.83 -4.94
C VAL A 93 1.67 -10.36 -4.08
N TYR A 94 2.79 -11.06 -4.19
CA TYR A 94 3.91 -10.90 -3.25
C TYR A 94 4.70 -9.62 -3.44
N THR A 95 4.78 -9.08 -4.65
CA THR A 95 5.47 -7.81 -4.91
C THR A 95 4.79 -6.63 -4.19
N SER A 96 3.46 -6.60 -4.20
CA SER A 96 2.69 -5.60 -3.46
C SER A 96 2.72 -5.87 -1.96
N LEU A 97 2.73 -7.15 -1.55
CA LEU A 97 2.74 -7.54 -0.14
C LEU A 97 3.96 -7.00 0.59
N SER A 98 5.15 -7.08 -0.01
CA SER A 98 6.38 -6.59 0.61
C SER A 98 6.29 -5.10 0.97
N GLY A 99 5.81 -4.27 0.06
CA GLY A 99 5.62 -2.84 0.30
C GLY A 99 4.54 -2.57 1.34
N ILE A 100 3.46 -3.34 1.33
CA ILE A 100 2.37 -3.22 2.32
C ILE A 100 2.86 -3.56 3.72
N LEU A 101 3.66 -4.61 3.86
CA LEU A 101 4.27 -4.98 5.16
C LEU A 101 5.18 -3.86 5.67
N MET A 102 5.91 -3.21 4.79
CA MET A 102 6.77 -2.08 5.16
C MET A 102 5.95 -0.88 5.65
N ILE A 103 4.85 -0.54 4.96
CA ILE A 103 3.93 0.50 5.42
C ILE A 103 3.40 0.18 6.81
N LEU A 104 2.98 -1.07 7.04
CA LEU A 104 2.47 -1.49 8.36
C LEU A 104 3.55 -1.37 9.44
N ALA A 105 4.78 -1.80 9.14
CA ALA A 105 5.90 -1.70 10.08
C ALA A 105 6.15 -0.26 10.49
N GLU A 106 6.17 0.64 9.52
CA GLU A 106 6.37 2.07 9.73
C GLU A 106 5.23 2.69 10.56
N CYS A 107 3.98 2.38 10.22
CA CYS A 107 2.81 2.91 10.92
C CYS A 107 2.76 2.43 12.37
N TYR A 108 3.02 1.16 12.64
CA TYR A 108 3.05 0.66 14.02
C TYR A 108 4.21 1.26 14.82
N TYR A 109 5.34 1.52 14.18
CA TYR A 109 6.43 2.26 14.82
C TYR A 109 5.95 3.65 15.29
N HIS A 110 5.29 4.39 14.41
CA HIS A 110 4.80 5.74 14.73
C HIS A 110 3.70 5.72 15.81
N GLN A 111 2.99 4.62 15.95
CA GLN A 111 2.01 4.45 17.03
C GLN A 111 2.61 3.96 18.34
N GLY A 112 3.92 3.73 18.39
CA GLY A 112 4.59 3.23 19.58
C GLY A 112 4.48 1.73 19.81
N ASN A 113 3.93 0.97 18.85
CA ASN A 113 3.84 -0.48 18.95
C ASN A 113 5.12 -1.12 18.39
N ARG A 114 6.18 -1.09 19.21
CA ARG A 114 7.51 -1.56 18.82
C ARG A 114 7.52 -3.05 18.47
N GLU A 115 6.88 -3.87 19.26
CA GLU A 115 6.86 -5.32 19.07
C GLU A 115 6.32 -5.69 17.68
N LYS A 116 5.18 -5.14 17.34
CA LYS A 116 4.53 -5.40 16.06
C LYS A 116 5.33 -4.81 14.89
N SER A 117 5.91 -3.63 15.09
CA SER A 117 6.78 -3.01 14.09
C SER A 117 8.00 -3.90 13.77
N VAL A 118 8.68 -4.42 14.80
CA VAL A 118 9.84 -5.33 14.63
C VAL A 118 9.43 -6.58 13.84
N GLU A 119 8.32 -7.21 14.22
CA GLU A 119 7.82 -8.40 13.52
C GLU A 119 7.59 -8.12 12.02
N LEU A 120 6.95 -7.00 11.72
CA LEU A 120 6.62 -6.61 10.35
C LEU A 120 7.86 -6.23 9.54
N TYR A 121 8.86 -5.58 10.15
CA TYR A 121 10.13 -5.32 9.47
C TYR A 121 10.84 -6.61 9.09
N HIS A 122 10.84 -7.61 9.97
CA HIS A 122 11.41 -8.92 9.63
C HIS A 122 10.65 -9.58 8.47
N GLN A 123 9.32 -9.58 8.50
CA GLN A 123 8.50 -10.16 7.43
C GLN A 123 8.75 -9.45 6.09
N ALA A 124 8.76 -8.13 6.07
CA ALA A 124 9.02 -7.36 4.86
C ALA A 124 10.43 -7.64 4.32
N TYR A 125 11.42 -7.65 5.19
CA TYR A 125 12.81 -7.92 4.82
C TYR A 125 12.95 -9.30 4.15
N TYR A 126 12.41 -10.34 4.75
CA TYR A 126 12.50 -11.69 4.18
C TYR A 126 11.77 -11.79 2.85
N LEU A 127 10.64 -11.13 2.71
CA LEU A 127 9.91 -11.13 1.45
C LEU A 127 10.66 -10.37 0.36
N PHE A 128 11.28 -9.22 0.67
CA PHE A 128 12.15 -8.51 -0.28
C PHE A 128 13.33 -9.39 -0.71
N LYS A 129 13.89 -10.20 0.18
CA LYS A 129 14.94 -11.17 -0.17
C LYS A 129 14.42 -12.24 -1.14
N ILE A 130 13.24 -12.78 -0.87
CA ILE A 130 12.64 -13.83 -1.70
C ILE A 130 12.37 -13.32 -3.12
N ILE A 131 11.85 -12.10 -3.27
CA ILE A 131 11.57 -11.51 -4.58
C ILE A 131 12.79 -10.81 -5.19
N GLU A 132 13.94 -10.86 -4.53
CA GLU A 132 15.21 -10.30 -5.01
C GLU A 132 15.14 -8.78 -5.28
N ASP A 133 14.42 -8.05 -4.43
CA ASP A 133 14.31 -6.59 -4.51
C ASP A 133 15.45 -5.94 -3.71
N GLU A 134 16.62 -5.84 -4.34
CA GLU A 134 17.85 -5.36 -3.70
C GLU A 134 17.76 -3.89 -3.25
N ASP A 135 17.07 -3.05 -4.01
CA ASP A 135 16.92 -1.63 -3.66
C ASP A 135 16.12 -1.46 -2.37
N ASN A 136 15.00 -2.15 -2.26
CA ASN A 136 14.18 -2.10 -1.04
C ASN A 136 14.82 -2.84 0.14
N LEU A 137 15.62 -3.88 -0.12
CA LEU A 137 16.42 -4.51 0.94
C LEU A 137 17.36 -3.51 1.61
N ALA A 138 18.06 -2.71 0.82
CA ALA A 138 18.97 -1.70 1.35
C ALA A 138 18.21 -0.63 2.15
N ILE A 139 17.07 -0.17 1.62
CA ILE A 139 16.23 0.84 2.27
C ILE A 139 15.70 0.34 3.62
N ILE A 140 15.13 -0.86 3.66
CA ILE A 140 14.51 -1.41 4.88
C ILE A 140 15.55 -1.69 5.98
N LYS A 141 16.74 -2.14 5.60
CA LYS A 141 17.83 -2.34 6.57
C LYS A 141 18.23 -1.03 7.25
N THR A 142 18.39 0.02 6.46
CA THR A 142 18.74 1.35 6.96
C THR A 142 17.64 1.91 7.86
N GLU A 143 16.39 1.78 7.43
CA GLU A 143 15.25 2.31 8.16
C GLU A 143 15.02 1.58 9.49
N ALA A 144 15.06 0.26 9.51
CA ALA A 144 14.87 -0.52 10.73
C ALA A 144 15.97 -0.23 11.76
N LYS A 145 17.20 -0.05 11.30
CA LYS A 145 18.30 0.35 12.18
C LYS A 145 18.11 1.74 12.76
N LYS A 146 17.71 2.69 11.91
CA LYS A 146 17.50 4.08 12.32
C LYS A 146 16.36 4.21 13.33
N PHE A 147 15.23 3.57 13.11
CA PHE A 147 14.03 3.71 13.94
C PHE A 147 14.05 2.82 15.17
N LEU A 148 14.49 1.59 15.03
CA LEU A 148 14.36 0.56 16.05
C LEU A 148 15.70 0.06 16.60
N GLY A 149 16.82 0.48 16.02
CA GLY A 149 18.12 -0.10 16.33
C GLY A 149 18.21 -1.58 15.91
N LEU A 150 17.38 -2.00 14.97
CA LEU A 150 17.23 -3.37 14.55
C LEU A 150 18.16 -3.71 13.39
N GLU A 151 18.98 -4.75 13.58
CA GLU A 151 19.84 -5.30 12.52
C GLU A 151 19.08 -6.41 11.80
N LEU A 152 18.77 -6.19 10.51
CA LEU A 152 18.14 -7.19 9.66
C LEU A 152 19.20 -7.95 8.86
N ASN A 153 19.28 -9.26 9.08
CA ASN A 153 20.26 -10.15 8.44
C ASN A 153 19.59 -11.33 7.74
#